data_834ca73817b4f1b8160daabc09ba90df
#
_entry.id   834ca73817b4f1b8160daabc09ba90df
#
_cell.length_a   1.000
_cell.length_b   1.000
_cell.length_c   1.000
_cell.angle_alpha   90.00
_cell.angle_beta   90.00
_cell.angle_gamma   90.00
#
_symmetry.space_group_name_H-M   'P 1'
#
loop_
_entity.id
_entity.type
_entity.pdbx_description
1 polymer ?
#
loop_
_entity_poly.entity_id
_entity_poly.type
_entity_poly.pdbx_seq_one_letter_code
_entity_poly.pdbx_strand_id
1 'polypeptide(L)'
;MQRAYCPDKSSYLELLSLIKKKRPAALATIIEARGSTPQAEGASALYSSEGLMSGTIGGGVVEAEVLKKAQGAIKRKKSGVFTFNLAHEAAQENEAICGGRLRILLETQAEKNEAAFRALLQSLGRRKPGVLATLIRKDPSKKSLDIGRLWTGPDIKPNALRGTPFSGFEREILRALQEKKPLLVHLKPGTLYLEPHFPLPQLVIAGAGHIGQAVAHLGKLLDFEVIVIDDRPEYANAERFPDADRIIVSDIGEAVRRFPLSSDTYIVIVTRGHARDEEALRACLKRRAGYIGMIGSRRKAGLLREKFLGRGWAAPAEFDKVHSPIGISINSQTVQEIAVSIAAELVSVRNRNQFGGKDPFPRAQGKPSRPASPSRAGIGSPPCDQGGDASLEPSPAVPCGKRRGTARQKK
;
A
#
# COMPACT_ATOMS: atom_id res chain seq x y z
N MET A 1 -3.29 13.12 7.81
CA MET A 1 -4.01 11.92 7.35
C MET A 1 -3.21 10.69 7.80
N GLN A 2 -3.61 10.08 8.91
CA GLN A 2 -2.85 8.98 9.53
C GLN A 2 -3.11 7.69 8.74
N ARG A 3 -2.05 7.06 8.25
CA ARG A 3 -2.13 5.70 7.67
C ARG A 3 -2.65 4.72 8.73
N ALA A 4 -3.49 3.74 8.33
CA ALA A 4 -3.58 2.50 9.10
C ALA A 4 -2.18 1.88 9.06
N TYR A 5 -1.49 2.01 10.15
CA TYR A 5 -0.09 1.66 10.26
C TYR A 5 0.04 0.14 10.19
N CYS A 6 0.72 -0.37 9.20
CA CYS A 6 1.31 -1.69 9.26
C CYS A 6 2.72 -1.47 9.80
N PRO A 7 2.98 -1.71 11.11
CA PRO A 7 4.32 -1.55 11.65
C PRO A 7 5.27 -2.45 10.88
N ASP A 8 6.46 -1.95 10.67
CA ASP A 8 7.51 -2.69 10.01
C ASP A 8 7.78 -4.00 10.76
N LYS A 9 7.32 -5.11 10.17
CA LYS A 9 7.53 -6.46 10.72
C LYS A 9 9.01 -6.75 10.96
N SER A 10 9.91 -6.04 10.28
CA SER A 10 11.36 -6.23 10.41
C SER A 10 11.83 -5.97 11.83
N SER A 11 11.33 -4.93 12.47
CA SER A 11 11.71 -4.58 13.85
C SER A 11 11.34 -5.69 14.86
N TYR A 12 10.18 -6.33 14.71
CA TYR A 12 9.79 -7.44 15.59
C TYR A 12 10.52 -8.74 15.28
N LEU A 13 10.80 -9.02 14.01
CA LEU A 13 11.62 -10.18 13.61
C LEU A 13 13.03 -10.04 14.15
N GLU A 14 13.63 -8.86 14.00
CA GLU A 14 14.97 -8.58 14.50
C GLU A 14 15.04 -8.59 16.02
N LEU A 15 14.01 -8.02 16.69
CA LEU A 15 13.86 -8.10 18.15
C LEU A 15 13.89 -9.56 18.64
N LEU A 16 13.08 -10.44 18.02
CA LEU A 16 13.09 -11.86 18.40
C LEU A 16 14.43 -12.55 18.13
N SER A 17 15.15 -12.16 17.07
CA SER A 17 16.51 -12.63 16.81
C SER A 17 17.47 -12.21 17.92
N LEU A 18 17.40 -10.95 18.38
CA LEU A 18 18.22 -10.45 19.49
C LEU A 18 17.91 -11.13 20.82
N ILE A 19 16.61 -11.32 21.13
CA ILE A 19 16.18 -12.06 22.32
C ILE A 19 16.79 -13.47 22.31
N LYS A 20 16.68 -14.20 21.19
CA LYS A 20 17.29 -15.53 21.04
C LYS A 20 18.80 -15.52 21.23
N LYS A 21 19.48 -14.48 20.76
CA LYS A 21 20.93 -14.28 20.92
C LYS A 21 21.33 -13.68 22.27
N LYS A 22 20.37 -13.40 23.15
CA LYS A 22 20.55 -12.72 24.46
C LYS A 22 21.30 -11.37 24.32
N ARG A 23 21.11 -10.67 23.19
CA ARG A 23 21.70 -9.34 22.95
C ARG A 23 20.77 -8.26 23.45
N PRO A 24 21.27 -7.30 24.26
CA PRO A 24 20.43 -6.23 24.79
C PRO A 24 19.99 -5.28 23.68
N ALA A 25 18.72 -4.90 23.72
CA ALA A 25 18.11 -3.96 22.80
C ALA A 25 17.04 -3.11 23.50
N ALA A 26 16.63 -2.01 22.87
CA ALA A 26 15.50 -1.20 23.28
C ALA A 26 14.53 -1.06 22.09
N LEU A 27 13.28 -1.46 22.30
CA LEU A 27 12.18 -1.19 21.39
C LEU A 27 11.55 0.14 21.76
N ALA A 28 11.63 1.12 20.84
CA ALA A 28 10.91 2.39 20.94
C ALA A 28 9.59 2.29 20.19
N THR A 29 8.48 2.71 20.82
CA THR A 29 7.15 2.73 20.18
C THR A 29 6.50 4.08 20.48
N ILE A 30 6.01 4.77 19.45
CA ILE A 30 5.18 5.97 19.62
C ILE A 30 3.80 5.55 20.10
N ILE A 31 3.49 5.82 21.36
CA ILE A 31 2.20 5.47 21.98
C ILE A 31 1.18 6.61 21.96
N GLU A 32 1.62 7.83 21.65
CA GLU A 32 0.76 9.00 21.49
C GLU A 32 1.46 10.02 20.59
N ALA A 33 0.73 10.57 19.61
CA ALA A 33 1.19 11.64 18.71
C ALA A 33 0.10 12.72 18.62
N ARG A 34 0.45 13.99 18.89
CA ARG A 34 -0.47 15.13 18.83
C ARG A 34 0.13 16.26 18.00
N GLY A 35 -0.71 16.91 17.21
CA GLY A 35 -0.29 17.98 16.30
C GLY A 35 0.47 17.47 15.09
N SER A 36 1.34 18.31 14.51
CA SER A 36 2.18 17.92 13.36
C SER A 36 3.39 17.12 13.87
N THR A 37 3.42 15.83 13.54
CA THR A 37 4.48 14.90 13.96
C THR A 37 5.07 14.16 12.75
N PRO A 38 6.38 13.86 12.75
CA PRO A 38 7.05 13.18 11.63
C PRO A 38 6.56 11.74 11.44
N GLN A 39 6.07 11.10 12.50
CA GLN A 39 5.49 9.76 12.46
C GLN A 39 4.21 9.68 13.29
N ALA A 40 3.37 8.68 12.96
CA ALA A 40 2.11 8.41 13.66
C ALA A 40 2.31 7.49 14.87
N GLU A 41 1.25 7.35 15.68
CA GLU A 41 1.14 6.35 16.72
C GLU A 41 1.34 4.94 16.15
N GLY A 42 2.04 4.07 16.89
CA GLY A 42 2.42 2.73 16.46
C GLY A 42 3.76 2.66 15.74
N ALA A 43 4.30 3.78 15.22
CA ALA A 43 5.65 3.76 14.66
C ALA A 43 6.65 3.26 15.69
N SER A 44 7.54 2.36 15.27
CA SER A 44 8.50 1.71 16.15
C SER A 44 9.88 1.66 15.54
N ALA A 45 10.89 1.67 16.41
CA ALA A 45 12.28 1.53 16.05
C ALA A 45 13.02 0.68 17.07
N LEU A 46 13.92 -0.16 16.61
CA LEU A 46 14.75 -1.04 17.43
C LEU A 46 16.17 -0.49 17.52
N TYR A 47 16.65 -0.33 18.73
CA TYR A 47 17.98 0.21 19.02
C TYR A 47 18.84 -0.82 19.74
N SER A 48 20.13 -0.87 19.38
CA SER A 48 21.21 -1.51 20.15
C SER A 48 22.02 -0.47 20.91
N SER A 49 23.07 -0.92 21.61
CA SER A 49 24.09 -0.03 22.18
C SER A 49 24.87 0.76 21.10
N GLU A 50 24.94 0.23 19.88
CA GLU A 50 25.70 0.77 18.76
C GLU A 50 24.89 1.77 17.92
N GLY A 51 23.54 1.66 17.92
CA GLY A 51 22.70 2.55 17.13
C GLY A 51 21.31 1.99 16.78
N LEU A 52 20.67 2.65 15.82
CA LEU A 52 19.43 2.21 15.21
C LEU A 52 19.68 0.94 14.39
N MET A 53 18.88 -0.10 14.61
CA MET A 53 18.96 -1.38 13.90
C MET A 53 17.88 -1.49 12.83
N SER A 54 16.63 -1.11 13.14
CA SER A 54 15.50 -1.19 12.21
C SER A 54 14.36 -0.26 12.63
N GLY A 55 13.47 0.04 11.69
CA GLY A 55 12.33 0.91 11.90
C GLY A 55 12.69 2.39 11.93
N THR A 56 11.71 3.24 12.23
CA THR A 56 11.88 4.70 12.38
C THR A 56 10.82 5.28 13.30
N ILE A 57 11.17 6.34 14.00
CA ILE A 57 10.27 7.16 14.82
C ILE A 57 10.21 8.61 14.36
N GLY A 58 10.71 8.91 13.14
CA GLY A 58 10.53 10.18 12.48
C GLY A 58 11.78 10.89 11.99
N GLY A 59 12.97 10.31 12.21
CA GLY A 59 14.24 10.90 11.75
C GLY A 59 14.70 12.13 12.53
N GLY A 60 15.82 12.73 12.09
CA GLY A 60 16.34 13.97 12.61
C GLY A 60 16.62 13.98 14.11
N VAL A 61 16.33 15.13 14.73
CA VAL A 61 16.58 15.40 16.16
C VAL A 61 15.90 14.39 17.08
N VAL A 62 14.66 13.99 16.75
CA VAL A 62 13.89 13.01 17.57
C VAL A 62 14.60 11.68 17.65
N GLU A 63 15.08 11.15 16.52
CA GLU A 63 15.81 9.88 16.48
C GLU A 63 17.13 9.94 17.26
N ALA A 64 17.87 11.03 17.12
CA ALA A 64 19.12 11.25 17.85
C ALA A 64 18.89 11.29 19.37
N GLU A 65 17.88 11.99 19.81
CA GLU A 65 17.48 12.06 21.23
C GLU A 65 17.01 10.70 21.76
N VAL A 66 16.18 9.99 20.98
CA VAL A 66 15.71 8.67 21.39
C VAL A 66 16.85 7.67 21.41
N LEU A 67 17.82 7.74 20.50
CA LEU A 67 19.01 6.90 20.52
C LEU A 67 19.80 7.09 21.84
N LYS A 68 20.07 8.35 22.25
CA LYS A 68 20.74 8.65 23.53
C LYS A 68 19.98 8.04 24.71
N LYS A 69 18.63 8.20 24.72
CA LYS A 69 17.78 7.62 25.78
C LYS A 69 17.76 6.11 25.74
N ALA A 70 17.71 5.49 24.55
CA ALA A 70 17.75 4.05 24.35
C ALA A 70 19.06 3.43 24.86
N GLN A 71 20.21 4.01 24.50
CA GLN A 71 21.52 3.57 25.00
C GLN A 71 21.61 3.64 26.53
N GLY A 72 21.14 4.75 27.11
CA GLY A 72 21.06 4.91 28.56
C GLY A 72 20.09 3.91 29.22
N ALA A 73 18.96 3.62 28.60
CA ALA A 73 17.98 2.65 29.07
C ALA A 73 18.52 1.21 29.02
N ILE A 74 19.18 0.83 27.92
CA ILE A 74 19.86 -0.47 27.75
C ILE A 74 20.91 -0.67 28.85
N LYS A 75 21.81 0.31 29.05
CA LYS A 75 22.85 0.24 30.07
C LYS A 75 22.28 0.04 31.49
N ARG A 76 21.16 0.73 31.80
CA ARG A 76 20.52 0.64 33.12
C ARG A 76 19.49 -0.47 33.24
N LYS A 77 19.17 -1.16 32.13
CA LYS A 77 18.07 -2.16 32.03
C LYS A 77 16.74 -1.61 32.52
N LYS A 78 16.45 -0.35 32.22
CA LYS A 78 15.22 0.33 32.68
C LYS A 78 14.42 0.85 31.49
N SER A 79 13.19 0.35 31.39
CA SER A 79 12.19 0.86 30.47
C SER A 79 11.61 2.18 30.97
N GLY A 80 11.13 3.03 30.04
CA GLY A 80 10.58 4.33 30.36
C GLY A 80 9.61 4.87 29.32
N VAL A 81 8.79 5.84 29.68
CA VAL A 81 7.98 6.64 28.74
C VAL A 81 8.54 8.05 28.76
N PHE A 82 8.86 8.55 27.58
CA PHE A 82 9.44 9.87 27.36
C PHE A 82 8.50 10.73 26.53
N THR A 83 8.45 12.02 26.82
CA THR A 83 7.68 13.01 26.07
C THR A 83 8.64 13.93 25.34
N PHE A 84 8.39 14.14 24.04
CA PHE A 84 9.13 15.04 23.16
C PHE A 84 8.19 16.14 22.71
N ASN A 85 8.58 17.40 22.88
CA ASN A 85 7.86 18.59 22.40
C ASN A 85 8.62 19.16 21.22
N LEU A 86 8.19 18.83 20.01
CA LEU A 86 8.90 19.14 18.75
C LEU A 86 9.06 20.65 18.50
N ALA A 87 8.12 21.48 18.98
CA ALA A 87 8.20 22.94 18.86
C ALA A 87 9.38 23.56 19.65
N HIS A 88 9.81 22.92 20.73
CA HIS A 88 10.86 23.45 21.60
C HIS A 88 12.25 22.99 21.16
N GLU A 89 12.33 21.78 20.63
CA GLU A 89 13.57 21.18 20.15
C GLU A 89 14.00 21.76 18.79
N ALA A 90 13.04 22.05 17.89
CA ALA A 90 13.30 22.70 16.60
C ALA A 90 13.79 24.18 16.74
N ALA A 91 13.38 24.87 17.80
CA ALA A 91 13.83 26.24 18.04
C ALA A 91 15.32 26.35 18.45
N GLN A 92 15.90 25.23 18.93
CA GLN A 92 17.33 25.19 19.31
C GLN A 92 18.28 24.90 18.15
N GLU A 93 17.79 24.29 17.06
CA GLU A 93 18.63 23.83 15.93
C GLU A 93 18.28 24.46 14.58
N ASN A 94 17.42 25.50 14.52
CA ASN A 94 16.95 26.13 13.26
C ASN A 94 16.35 25.14 12.22
N GLU A 95 15.89 23.98 12.65
CA GLU A 95 15.26 22.98 11.78
C GLU A 95 13.73 23.01 11.86
N ALA A 96 13.11 22.52 10.80
CA ALA A 96 11.70 22.62 10.42
C ALA A 96 10.67 22.52 11.56
N ILE A 97 9.75 23.45 11.56
CA ILE A 97 8.67 23.73 12.52
C ILE A 97 7.60 22.62 12.53
N CYS A 98 7.88 21.51 13.20
CA CYS A 98 6.85 20.55 13.60
C CYS A 98 6.39 20.89 15.02
N GLY A 99 5.23 21.56 15.17
CA GLY A 99 4.69 21.97 16.48
C GLY A 99 3.99 20.87 17.25
N GLY A 100 4.39 19.59 17.06
CA GLY A 100 3.73 18.44 17.65
C GLY A 100 4.34 17.95 18.96
N ARG A 101 3.69 16.96 19.56
CA ARG A 101 4.12 16.27 20.78
C ARG A 101 4.07 14.77 20.59
N LEU A 102 5.14 14.07 20.94
CA LEU A 102 5.24 12.61 20.92
C LEU A 102 5.41 12.07 22.34
N ARG A 103 4.76 10.93 22.64
CA ARG A 103 5.08 10.09 23.79
C ARG A 103 5.60 8.76 23.29
N ILE A 104 6.81 8.40 23.70
CA ILE A 104 7.52 7.21 23.23
C ILE A 104 7.77 6.28 24.41
N LEU A 105 7.32 5.05 24.28
CA LEU A 105 7.66 3.94 25.18
C LEU A 105 8.99 3.36 24.73
N LEU A 106 9.99 3.33 25.63
CA LEU A 106 11.23 2.57 25.47
C LEU A 106 11.18 1.31 26.35
N GLU A 107 11.15 0.14 25.71
CA GLU A 107 11.14 -1.16 26.37
C GLU A 107 12.49 -1.85 26.20
N THR A 108 13.19 -2.15 27.30
CA THR A 108 14.51 -2.80 27.31
C THR A 108 14.49 -4.26 27.79
N GLN A 109 13.35 -4.75 28.22
CA GLN A 109 13.14 -6.11 28.72
C GLN A 109 12.05 -6.83 27.92
N ALA A 110 12.14 -6.68 26.59
CA ALA A 110 11.14 -7.25 25.66
C ALA A 110 11.09 -8.79 25.68
N GLU A 111 12.13 -9.44 26.19
CA GLU A 111 12.16 -10.89 26.40
C GLU A 111 11.04 -11.40 27.31
N LYS A 112 10.57 -10.59 28.23
CA LYS A 112 9.41 -10.93 29.10
C LYS A 112 8.11 -11.07 28.32
N ASN A 113 8.05 -10.44 27.14
CA ASN A 113 6.89 -10.37 26.25
C ASN A 113 7.11 -11.16 24.94
N GLU A 114 8.14 -12.01 24.86
CA GLU A 114 8.51 -12.76 23.64
C GLU A 114 7.32 -13.53 23.05
N ALA A 115 6.50 -14.15 23.90
CA ALA A 115 5.34 -14.92 23.46
C ALA A 115 4.33 -14.07 22.67
N ALA A 116 4.10 -12.81 23.10
CA ALA A 116 3.19 -11.89 22.38
C ALA A 116 3.73 -11.51 21.00
N PHE A 117 5.03 -11.22 20.89
CA PHE A 117 5.65 -10.91 19.60
C PHE A 117 5.67 -12.11 18.65
N ARG A 118 5.93 -13.32 19.15
CA ARG A 118 5.85 -14.55 18.36
C ARG A 118 4.42 -14.81 17.86
N ALA A 119 3.42 -14.67 18.74
CA ALA A 119 2.02 -14.84 18.37
C ALA A 119 1.57 -13.83 17.32
N LEU A 120 1.98 -12.58 17.43
CA LEU A 120 1.77 -11.52 16.43
C LEU A 120 2.31 -11.96 15.06
N LEU A 121 3.61 -12.29 14.96
CA LEU A 121 4.23 -12.65 13.70
C LEU A 121 3.63 -13.92 13.09
N GLN A 122 3.33 -14.94 13.89
CA GLN A 122 2.65 -16.17 13.44
C GLN A 122 1.24 -15.87 12.91
N SER A 123 0.48 -15.00 13.59
CA SER A 123 -0.87 -14.62 13.18
C SER A 123 -0.84 -13.89 11.84
N LEU A 124 0.04 -12.89 11.70
CA LEU A 124 0.20 -12.15 10.44
C LEU A 124 0.72 -13.03 9.30
N GLY A 125 1.60 -13.99 9.59
CA GLY A 125 2.05 -15.00 8.62
C GLY A 125 0.92 -15.89 8.11
N ARG A 126 -0.10 -16.14 8.95
CA ARG A 126 -1.34 -16.85 8.58
C ARG A 126 -2.43 -15.93 8.04
N ARG A 127 -2.10 -14.68 7.73
CA ARG A 127 -2.99 -13.64 7.25
C ARG A 127 -4.16 -13.33 8.21
N LYS A 128 -3.94 -13.46 9.51
CA LYS A 128 -4.94 -13.13 10.54
C LYS A 128 -4.57 -11.81 11.22
N PRO A 129 -5.46 -10.80 11.21
CA PRO A 129 -5.24 -9.56 11.93
C PRO A 129 -5.38 -9.78 13.45
N GLY A 130 -4.90 -8.81 14.22
CA GLY A 130 -5.07 -8.82 15.67
C GLY A 130 -4.61 -7.52 16.31
N VAL A 131 -4.60 -7.47 17.62
CA VAL A 131 -4.14 -6.35 18.42
C VAL A 131 -2.99 -6.79 19.32
N LEU A 132 -1.91 -6.04 19.31
CA LEU A 132 -0.88 -6.10 20.33
C LEU A 132 -1.28 -5.13 21.46
N ALA A 133 -1.84 -5.69 22.54
CA ALA A 133 -2.17 -4.94 23.72
C ALA A 133 -0.94 -4.78 24.61
N THR A 134 -0.60 -3.55 24.99
CA THR A 134 0.54 -3.20 25.84
C THR A 134 0.03 -2.50 27.09
N LEU A 135 0.18 -3.15 28.23
CA LEU A 135 -0.18 -2.59 29.55
C LEU A 135 1.09 -2.03 30.19
N ILE A 136 1.08 -0.74 30.49
CA ILE A 136 2.19 0.01 31.06
C ILE A 136 1.80 0.44 32.47
N ARG A 137 2.48 -0.05 33.50
CA ARG A 137 2.27 0.31 34.88
C ARG A 137 3.57 0.78 35.54
N LYS A 138 3.48 1.66 36.54
CA LYS A 138 4.61 1.94 37.41
C LYS A 138 4.73 0.79 38.40
N ASP A 139 5.93 0.22 38.52
CA ASP A 139 6.25 -0.68 39.62
C ASP A 139 6.64 0.16 40.87
N PRO A 140 5.79 0.24 41.90
CA PRO A 140 6.10 1.08 43.03
C PRO A 140 7.37 0.68 43.77
N SER A 141 7.71 -0.63 43.70
CA SER A 141 8.83 -1.22 44.47
C SER A 141 10.18 -0.96 43.76
N LYS A 142 10.21 -0.81 42.42
CA LYS A 142 11.45 -0.83 41.61
C LYS A 142 11.78 0.47 40.95
N LYS A 143 10.97 1.54 41.12
CA LYS A 143 11.11 2.80 40.31
C LYS A 143 11.30 2.53 38.82
N SER A 144 10.66 1.49 38.29
CA SER A 144 10.71 1.06 36.89
C SER A 144 9.29 0.90 36.36
N LEU A 145 9.18 0.74 35.01
CA LEU A 145 7.91 0.37 34.40
C LEU A 145 7.80 -1.15 34.36
N ASP A 146 6.62 -1.65 34.72
CA ASP A 146 6.17 -3.01 34.39
C ASP A 146 5.37 -2.94 33.09
N ILE A 147 5.82 -3.73 32.10
CA ILE A 147 5.26 -3.75 30.75
C ILE A 147 4.81 -5.18 30.46
N GLY A 148 3.50 -5.38 30.38
CA GLY A 148 2.90 -6.62 29.95
C GLY A 148 2.39 -6.47 28.51
N ARG A 149 2.60 -7.50 27.68
CA ARG A 149 2.05 -7.54 26.31
C ARG A 149 1.22 -8.79 26.09
N LEU A 150 0.16 -8.62 25.30
CA LEU A 150 -0.71 -9.70 24.85
C LEU A 150 -1.03 -9.52 23.39
N TRP A 151 -0.93 -10.59 22.61
CA TRP A 151 -1.49 -10.65 21.25
C TRP A 151 -2.85 -11.32 21.28
N THR A 152 -3.85 -10.72 20.62
CA THR A 152 -5.18 -11.31 20.48
C THR A 152 -5.79 -11.00 19.11
N GLY A 153 -6.56 -11.94 18.57
CA GLY A 153 -7.22 -11.83 17.28
C GLY A 153 -8.63 -11.24 17.35
N PRO A 154 -9.33 -11.16 16.19
CA PRO A 154 -10.69 -10.62 16.10
C PRO A 154 -11.76 -11.52 16.75
N ASP A 155 -11.46 -12.79 16.97
CA ASP A 155 -12.42 -13.78 17.50
C ASP A 155 -12.46 -13.80 19.02
N ILE A 156 -11.95 -12.74 19.68
CA ILE A 156 -11.94 -12.63 21.13
C ILE A 156 -13.38 -12.60 21.66
N LYS A 157 -13.69 -13.56 22.53
CA LYS A 157 -15.02 -13.65 23.18
C LYS A 157 -15.08 -12.76 24.42
N PRO A 158 -16.26 -12.32 24.84
CA PRO A 158 -16.43 -11.68 26.15
C PRO A 158 -15.84 -12.54 27.24
N ASN A 159 -15.15 -11.90 28.19
CA ASN A 159 -14.45 -12.56 29.31
C ASN A 159 -13.32 -13.53 28.94
N ALA A 160 -12.87 -13.56 27.66
CA ALA A 160 -11.75 -14.42 27.23
C ALA A 160 -10.43 -14.07 27.95
N LEU A 161 -10.31 -12.84 28.43
CA LEU A 161 -9.12 -12.34 29.14
C LEU A 161 -9.26 -12.41 30.68
N ARG A 162 -10.32 -13.04 31.18
CA ARG A 162 -10.54 -13.18 32.62
C ARG A 162 -9.34 -13.84 33.30
N GLY A 163 -8.90 -13.26 34.42
CA GLY A 163 -7.71 -13.73 35.13
C GLY A 163 -6.37 -13.24 34.58
N THR A 164 -6.37 -12.49 33.47
CA THR A 164 -5.18 -11.82 32.95
C THR A 164 -5.17 -10.34 33.36
N PRO A 165 -4.02 -9.64 33.27
CA PRO A 165 -3.95 -8.20 33.49
C PRO A 165 -4.76 -7.38 32.43
N PHE A 166 -5.26 -8.01 31.39
CA PHE A 166 -6.04 -7.42 30.29
C PHE A 166 -7.54 -7.67 30.38
N SER A 167 -8.00 -8.25 31.52
CA SER A 167 -9.40 -8.55 31.78
C SER A 167 -10.27 -7.30 31.72
N GLY A 168 -11.39 -7.38 31.00
CA GLY A 168 -12.37 -6.29 30.84
C GLY A 168 -12.09 -5.31 29.71
N PHE A 169 -11.01 -5.52 28.92
CA PHE A 169 -10.66 -4.66 27.79
C PHE A 169 -11.00 -5.25 26.41
N GLU A 170 -11.79 -6.32 26.38
CA GLU A 170 -12.16 -6.99 25.13
C GLU A 170 -12.90 -6.03 24.16
N ARG A 171 -13.71 -5.11 24.70
CA ARG A 171 -14.44 -4.11 23.89
C ARG A 171 -13.49 -3.11 23.24
N GLU A 172 -12.54 -2.57 23.99
CA GLU A 172 -11.53 -1.65 23.50
C GLU A 172 -10.61 -2.30 22.44
N ILE A 173 -10.27 -3.57 22.63
CA ILE A 173 -9.50 -4.36 21.67
C ILE A 173 -10.27 -4.51 20.36
N LEU A 174 -11.54 -4.90 20.42
CA LEU A 174 -12.38 -5.01 19.22
C LEU A 174 -12.58 -3.66 18.54
N ARG A 175 -12.72 -2.59 19.33
CA ARG A 175 -12.82 -1.22 18.80
C ARG A 175 -11.56 -0.82 18.03
N ALA A 176 -10.36 -1.08 18.58
CA ALA A 176 -9.10 -0.78 17.88
C ALA A 176 -8.99 -1.52 16.54
N LEU A 177 -9.46 -2.78 16.48
CA LEU A 177 -9.52 -3.55 15.22
C LEU A 177 -10.52 -2.98 14.23
N GLN A 178 -11.71 -2.59 14.66
CA GLN A 178 -12.76 -2.06 13.81
C GLN A 178 -12.38 -0.70 13.23
N GLU A 179 -11.83 0.19 14.08
CA GLU A 179 -11.39 1.53 13.68
C GLU A 179 -10.05 1.50 12.91
N LYS A 180 -9.33 0.35 12.94
CA LYS A 180 -8.00 0.18 12.34
C LYS A 180 -7.01 1.25 12.78
N LYS A 181 -7.11 1.67 14.04
CA LYS A 181 -6.28 2.74 14.62
C LYS A 181 -5.77 2.33 15.99
N PRO A 182 -4.56 2.74 16.37
CA PRO A 182 -4.10 2.62 17.73
C PRO A 182 -5.04 3.32 18.72
N LEU A 183 -5.18 2.77 19.90
CA LEU A 183 -6.01 3.32 20.97
C LEU A 183 -5.21 3.37 22.27
N LEU A 184 -5.16 4.55 22.88
CA LEU A 184 -4.55 4.76 24.18
C LEU A 184 -5.64 4.92 25.25
N VAL A 185 -5.66 4.04 26.24
CA VAL A 185 -6.61 4.07 27.36
C VAL A 185 -5.86 4.41 28.65
N HIS A 186 -6.24 5.51 29.28
CA HIS A 186 -5.66 5.90 30.57
C HIS A 186 -6.33 5.12 31.71
N LEU A 187 -5.51 4.46 32.51
CA LEU A 187 -5.92 3.67 33.68
C LEU A 187 -5.47 4.36 34.97
N LYS A 188 -6.06 3.96 36.06
CA LYS A 188 -5.62 4.38 37.43
C LYS A 188 -5.27 3.15 38.25
N PRO A 189 -3.98 2.78 38.41
CA PRO A 189 -2.78 3.38 37.80
C PRO A 189 -2.43 2.74 36.43
N GLY A 190 -1.81 3.52 35.51
CA GLY A 190 -1.18 3.00 34.31
C GLY A 190 -1.80 3.47 32.99
N THR A 191 -1.45 2.78 31.94
CA THR A 191 -1.89 3.05 30.56
C THR A 191 -1.99 1.73 29.79
N LEU A 192 -3.07 1.54 29.06
CA LEU A 192 -3.20 0.46 28.09
C LEU A 192 -3.08 1.07 26.69
N TYR A 193 -2.14 0.57 25.91
CA TYR A 193 -1.95 0.92 24.51
C TYR A 193 -2.32 -0.28 23.65
N LEU A 194 -3.23 -0.08 22.70
CA LEU A 194 -3.77 -1.09 21.80
C LEU A 194 -3.31 -0.76 20.38
N GLU A 195 -2.56 -1.66 19.80
CA GLU A 195 -1.95 -1.50 18.48
C GLU A 195 -2.51 -2.57 17.52
N PRO A 196 -3.45 -2.21 16.61
CA PRO A 196 -4.00 -3.15 15.66
C PRO A 196 -3.00 -3.40 14.52
N HIS A 197 -2.79 -4.68 14.23
CA HIS A 197 -1.93 -5.12 13.14
C HIS A 197 -2.72 -5.91 12.12
N PHE A 198 -2.47 -5.63 10.85
CA PHE A 198 -3.10 -6.28 9.71
C PHE A 198 -2.06 -6.95 8.81
N PRO A 199 -2.37 -8.06 8.14
CA PRO A 199 -1.51 -8.60 7.10
C PRO A 199 -1.37 -7.59 5.95
N LEU A 200 -0.24 -7.62 5.24
CA LEU A 200 -0.06 -6.81 4.05
C LEU A 200 -1.14 -7.14 3.00
N PRO A 201 -1.69 -6.13 2.30
CA PRO A 201 -2.57 -6.40 1.17
C PRO A 201 -1.81 -7.16 0.09
N GLN A 202 -2.50 -8.07 -0.61
CA GLN A 202 -1.91 -8.88 -1.67
C GLN A 202 -2.05 -8.18 -3.01
N LEU A 203 -0.96 -8.09 -3.75
CA LEU A 203 -0.94 -7.65 -5.14
C LEU A 203 -0.69 -8.85 -6.04
N VAL A 204 -1.75 -9.33 -6.67
CA VAL A 204 -1.72 -10.44 -7.62
C VAL A 204 -1.56 -9.88 -9.03
N ILE A 205 -0.41 -10.11 -9.65
CA ILE A 205 -0.07 -9.67 -10.99
C ILE A 205 -0.24 -10.85 -11.94
N ALA A 206 -1.27 -10.80 -12.76
CA ALA A 206 -1.53 -11.76 -13.83
C ALA A 206 -0.82 -11.29 -15.11
N GLY A 207 0.36 -11.85 -15.37
CA GLY A 207 1.24 -11.50 -16.49
C GLY A 207 2.63 -11.04 -16.05
N ALA A 208 3.66 -11.82 -16.38
CA ALA A 208 5.07 -11.57 -16.05
C ALA A 208 5.83 -10.81 -17.14
N GLY A 209 5.14 -9.96 -17.95
CA GLY A 209 5.76 -9.09 -18.93
C GLY A 209 6.46 -7.87 -18.29
N HIS A 210 6.95 -6.94 -19.12
CA HIS A 210 7.67 -5.75 -18.65
C HIS A 210 6.84 -4.88 -17.70
N ILE A 211 5.54 -4.68 -17.99
CA ILE A 211 4.64 -3.93 -17.10
C ILE A 211 4.47 -4.68 -15.76
N GLY A 212 4.24 -6.00 -15.80
CA GLY A 212 4.15 -6.82 -14.60
C GLY A 212 5.38 -6.72 -13.72
N GLN A 213 6.58 -6.72 -14.31
CA GLN A 213 7.84 -6.56 -13.60
C GLN A 213 7.97 -5.19 -12.91
N ALA A 214 7.67 -4.11 -13.63
CA ALA A 214 7.71 -2.76 -13.07
C ALA A 214 6.65 -2.55 -11.96
N VAL A 215 5.44 -3.10 -12.14
CA VAL A 215 4.38 -3.06 -11.12
C VAL A 215 4.75 -3.89 -9.88
N ALA A 216 5.42 -5.03 -10.06
CA ALA A 216 5.89 -5.86 -8.93
C ALA A 216 6.87 -5.10 -8.05
N HIS A 217 7.87 -4.45 -8.67
CA HIS A 217 8.84 -3.63 -7.96
C HIS A 217 8.18 -2.48 -7.17
N LEU A 218 7.32 -1.69 -7.82
CA LEU A 218 6.58 -0.62 -7.14
C LEU A 218 5.63 -1.17 -6.07
N GLY A 219 4.99 -2.31 -6.31
CA GLY A 219 4.13 -2.98 -5.34
C GLY A 219 4.87 -3.31 -4.06
N LYS A 220 6.11 -3.79 -4.16
CA LYS A 220 6.95 -4.06 -2.98
C LYS A 220 7.31 -2.80 -2.22
N LEU A 221 7.71 -1.74 -2.90
CA LEU A 221 7.98 -0.42 -2.29
C LEU A 221 6.74 0.18 -1.60
N LEU A 222 5.55 -0.21 -2.02
CA LEU A 222 4.27 0.24 -1.47
C LEU A 222 3.68 -0.70 -0.41
N ASP A 223 4.49 -1.61 0.16
CA ASP A 223 4.08 -2.55 1.21
C ASP A 223 2.94 -3.50 0.78
N PHE A 224 3.00 -4.02 -0.45
CA PHE A 224 2.17 -5.16 -0.86
C PHE A 224 2.93 -6.48 -0.69
N GLU A 225 2.21 -7.55 -0.36
CA GLU A 225 2.66 -8.91 -0.61
C GLU A 225 2.47 -9.18 -2.11
N VAL A 226 3.58 -9.30 -2.86
CA VAL A 226 3.57 -9.38 -4.32
C VAL A 226 3.54 -10.83 -4.78
N ILE A 227 2.52 -11.17 -5.55
CA ILE A 227 2.34 -12.49 -6.16
C ILE A 227 2.30 -12.34 -7.69
N VAL A 228 3.17 -13.03 -8.40
CA VAL A 228 3.24 -13.02 -9.87
C VAL A 228 2.75 -14.35 -10.43
N ILE A 229 1.87 -14.29 -11.44
CA ILE A 229 1.29 -15.44 -12.11
C ILE A 229 1.54 -15.30 -13.61
N ASP A 230 2.21 -16.26 -14.23
CA ASP A 230 2.33 -16.40 -15.70
C ASP A 230 2.52 -17.87 -16.04
N ASP A 231 2.13 -18.25 -17.26
CA ASP A 231 2.27 -19.63 -17.75
C ASP A 231 3.67 -19.95 -18.30
N ARG A 232 4.55 -18.96 -18.40
CA ARG A 232 5.88 -19.07 -18.99
C ARG A 232 6.96 -19.01 -17.93
N PRO A 233 7.67 -20.12 -17.65
CA PRO A 233 8.72 -20.14 -16.62
C PRO A 233 9.89 -19.19 -16.93
N GLU A 234 10.19 -18.94 -18.22
CA GLU A 234 11.23 -18.01 -18.64
C GLU A 234 10.90 -16.54 -18.34
N TYR A 235 9.62 -16.22 -18.10
CA TYR A 235 9.18 -14.89 -17.65
C TYR A 235 8.89 -14.84 -16.16
N ALA A 236 8.28 -15.87 -15.60
CA ALA A 236 7.89 -15.94 -14.19
C ALA A 236 8.93 -16.69 -13.36
N ASN A 237 10.03 -16.02 -13.03
CA ASN A 237 11.13 -16.59 -12.24
C ASN A 237 11.74 -15.55 -11.29
N ALA A 238 12.54 -16.02 -10.34
CA ALA A 238 13.13 -15.20 -9.28
C ALA A 238 14.16 -14.19 -9.79
N GLU A 239 14.83 -14.47 -10.91
CA GLU A 239 15.79 -13.55 -11.51
C GLU A 239 15.10 -12.29 -12.03
N ARG A 240 13.93 -12.46 -12.69
CA ARG A 240 13.14 -11.36 -13.21
C ARG A 240 12.29 -10.65 -12.14
N PHE A 241 11.92 -11.35 -11.08
CA PHE A 241 11.07 -10.86 -9.99
C PHE A 241 11.74 -11.07 -8.63
N PRO A 242 12.89 -10.44 -8.36
CA PRO A 242 13.61 -10.62 -7.09
C PRO A 242 12.79 -10.11 -5.87
N ASP A 243 11.89 -9.18 -6.09
CA ASP A 243 11.05 -8.57 -5.05
C ASP A 243 9.72 -9.30 -4.81
N ALA A 244 9.39 -10.32 -5.62
CA ALA A 244 8.12 -11.05 -5.47
C ALA A 244 8.17 -11.99 -4.27
N ASP A 245 7.11 -11.96 -3.45
CA ASP A 245 6.97 -12.88 -2.32
C ASP A 245 6.56 -14.29 -2.78
N ARG A 246 5.89 -14.39 -3.94
CA ARG A 246 5.52 -15.67 -4.56
C ARG A 246 5.46 -15.55 -6.08
N ILE A 247 5.94 -16.59 -6.75
CA ILE A 247 5.85 -16.74 -8.20
C ILE A 247 5.09 -18.05 -8.47
N ILE A 248 4.08 -17.98 -9.32
CA ILE A 248 3.22 -19.10 -9.68
C ILE A 248 3.31 -19.29 -11.20
N VAL A 249 3.97 -20.36 -11.62
CA VAL A 249 4.06 -20.76 -13.04
C VAL A 249 2.90 -21.71 -13.32
N SER A 250 1.84 -21.20 -13.95
CA SER A 250 0.62 -21.95 -14.24
C SER A 250 -0.23 -21.21 -15.27
N ASP A 251 -1.21 -21.90 -15.86
CA ASP A 251 -2.29 -21.21 -16.59
C ASP A 251 -2.89 -20.10 -15.73
N ILE A 252 -2.95 -18.89 -16.31
CA ILE A 252 -3.30 -17.67 -15.57
C ILE A 252 -4.75 -17.74 -15.05
N GLY A 253 -5.68 -18.15 -15.92
CA GLY A 253 -7.11 -18.26 -15.55
C GLY A 253 -7.34 -19.27 -14.44
N GLU A 254 -6.66 -20.42 -14.51
CA GLU A 254 -6.74 -21.46 -13.48
C GLU A 254 -6.10 -21.02 -12.17
N ALA A 255 -4.90 -20.43 -12.21
CA ALA A 255 -4.21 -19.95 -11.03
C ALA A 255 -5.02 -18.86 -10.31
N VAL A 256 -5.55 -17.87 -11.04
CA VAL A 256 -6.43 -16.83 -10.47
C VAL A 256 -7.70 -17.44 -9.88
N ARG A 257 -8.29 -18.44 -10.52
CA ARG A 257 -9.49 -19.13 -10.02
C ARG A 257 -9.24 -19.85 -8.70
N ARG A 258 -8.08 -20.48 -8.54
CA ARG A 258 -7.70 -21.21 -7.31
C ARG A 258 -7.16 -20.29 -6.21
N PHE A 259 -6.71 -19.08 -6.56
CA PHE A 259 -6.13 -18.16 -5.59
C PHE A 259 -7.18 -17.71 -4.56
N PRO A 260 -6.86 -17.68 -3.24
CA PRO A 260 -7.79 -17.28 -2.20
C PRO A 260 -7.98 -15.75 -2.20
N LEU A 261 -8.96 -15.25 -2.95
CA LEU A 261 -9.26 -13.82 -3.04
C LEU A 261 -10.01 -13.32 -1.80
N SER A 262 -9.66 -12.13 -1.36
CA SER A 262 -10.30 -11.42 -0.24
C SER A 262 -10.43 -9.93 -0.54
N SER A 263 -11.07 -9.17 0.33
CA SER A 263 -11.13 -7.70 0.23
C SER A 263 -9.74 -7.01 0.29
N ASP A 264 -8.70 -7.75 0.71
CA ASP A 264 -7.32 -7.26 0.75
C ASP A 264 -6.51 -7.70 -0.48
N THR A 265 -7.13 -8.33 -1.47
CA THR A 265 -6.48 -8.77 -2.70
C THR A 265 -6.71 -7.76 -3.81
N TYR A 266 -5.63 -7.28 -4.41
CA TYR A 266 -5.59 -6.35 -5.52
C TYR A 266 -5.07 -7.09 -6.75
N ILE A 267 -5.89 -7.18 -7.80
CA ILE A 267 -5.54 -7.93 -9.01
C ILE A 267 -5.21 -6.96 -10.13
N VAL A 268 -4.03 -7.16 -10.73
CA VAL A 268 -3.53 -6.42 -11.90
C VAL A 268 -3.39 -7.40 -13.06
N ILE A 269 -4.23 -7.25 -14.07
CA ILE A 269 -4.25 -8.09 -15.26
C ILE A 269 -3.49 -7.37 -16.37
N VAL A 270 -2.28 -7.86 -16.68
CA VAL A 270 -1.33 -7.29 -17.66
C VAL A 270 -0.74 -8.40 -18.53
N THR A 271 -1.60 -9.29 -19.01
CA THR A 271 -1.17 -10.47 -19.77
C THR A 271 -0.77 -10.10 -21.21
N ARG A 272 -0.19 -11.07 -21.92
CA ARG A 272 0.30 -10.88 -23.32
C ARG A 272 -0.79 -10.85 -24.40
N GLY A 273 -2.08 -10.90 -24.05
CA GLY A 273 -3.11 -10.94 -25.09
C GLY A 273 -4.54 -10.93 -24.60
N HIS A 274 -5.46 -10.56 -25.49
CA HIS A 274 -6.87 -10.36 -25.17
C HIS A 274 -7.57 -11.59 -24.56
N ALA A 275 -7.26 -12.79 -25.09
CA ALA A 275 -7.87 -14.04 -24.62
C ALA A 275 -7.49 -14.34 -23.17
N ARG A 276 -6.20 -14.16 -22.81
CA ARG A 276 -5.73 -14.41 -21.44
C ARG A 276 -6.20 -13.35 -20.44
N ASP A 277 -6.32 -12.07 -20.88
CA ASP A 277 -6.92 -11.03 -20.05
C ASP A 277 -8.38 -11.34 -19.74
N GLU A 278 -9.13 -11.84 -20.74
CA GLU A 278 -10.52 -12.27 -20.59
C GLU A 278 -10.65 -13.46 -19.61
N GLU A 279 -9.80 -14.47 -19.74
CA GLU A 279 -9.76 -15.63 -18.85
C GLU A 279 -9.45 -15.23 -17.40
N ALA A 280 -8.42 -14.40 -17.20
CA ALA A 280 -8.05 -13.88 -15.89
C ALA A 280 -9.20 -13.08 -15.26
N LEU A 281 -9.81 -12.16 -16.04
CA LEU A 281 -10.93 -11.37 -15.58
C LEU A 281 -12.14 -12.25 -15.20
N ARG A 282 -12.48 -13.22 -16.03
CA ARG A 282 -13.58 -14.15 -15.77
C ARG A 282 -13.36 -14.98 -14.51
N ALA A 283 -12.09 -15.31 -14.20
CA ALA A 283 -11.73 -16.07 -13.01
C ALA A 283 -11.91 -15.29 -11.70
N CYS A 284 -11.87 -13.94 -11.73
CA CYS A 284 -11.92 -13.11 -10.51
C CYS A 284 -13.16 -12.22 -10.38
N LEU A 285 -13.86 -11.88 -11.48
CA LEU A 285 -14.86 -10.81 -11.51
C LEU A 285 -16.02 -10.96 -10.51
N LYS A 286 -16.52 -12.18 -10.31
CA LYS A 286 -17.61 -12.48 -9.35
C LYS A 286 -17.12 -12.80 -7.95
N ARG A 287 -15.84 -12.67 -7.71
CA ARG A 287 -15.23 -13.01 -6.42
C ARG A 287 -14.92 -11.75 -5.62
N ARG A 288 -14.77 -11.91 -4.31
CA ARG A 288 -14.46 -10.81 -3.42
C ARG A 288 -12.98 -10.41 -3.61
N ALA A 289 -12.76 -9.29 -4.27
CA ALA A 289 -11.45 -8.66 -4.39
C ALA A 289 -11.55 -7.19 -3.98
N GLY A 290 -10.49 -6.62 -3.43
CA GLY A 290 -10.42 -5.20 -3.08
C GLY A 290 -10.22 -4.30 -4.30
N TYR A 291 -9.66 -4.87 -5.39
CA TYR A 291 -9.41 -4.18 -6.64
C TYR A 291 -9.23 -5.18 -7.78
N ILE A 292 -9.76 -4.86 -8.94
CA ILE A 292 -9.51 -5.59 -10.20
C ILE A 292 -9.20 -4.54 -11.27
N GLY A 293 -7.97 -4.52 -11.75
CA GLY A 293 -7.53 -3.64 -12.83
C GLY A 293 -7.04 -4.44 -14.03
N MET A 294 -7.37 -3.99 -15.23
CA MET A 294 -6.97 -4.66 -16.47
C MET A 294 -6.40 -3.66 -17.48
N ILE A 295 -5.27 -4.04 -18.08
CA ILE A 295 -4.64 -3.23 -19.14
C ILE A 295 -5.47 -3.27 -20.41
N GLY A 296 -5.53 -2.14 -21.10
CA GLY A 296 -6.16 -2.03 -22.40
C GLY A 296 -6.62 -0.62 -22.72
N SER A 297 -6.93 -0.38 -24.01
CA SER A 297 -7.56 0.87 -24.43
C SER A 297 -9.03 0.93 -24.01
N ARG A 298 -9.60 2.14 -23.97
CA ARG A 298 -11.05 2.32 -23.72
C ARG A 298 -11.92 1.51 -24.68
N ARG A 299 -11.51 1.40 -25.95
CA ARG A 299 -12.20 0.57 -26.95
C ARG A 299 -12.19 -0.90 -26.56
N LYS A 300 -11.02 -1.44 -26.12
CA LYS A 300 -10.91 -2.83 -25.67
C LYS A 300 -11.79 -3.10 -24.43
N ALA A 301 -11.78 -2.19 -23.48
CA ALA A 301 -12.63 -2.29 -22.28
C ALA A 301 -14.12 -2.32 -22.63
N GLY A 302 -14.57 -1.49 -23.59
CA GLY A 302 -15.94 -1.47 -24.08
C GLY A 302 -16.35 -2.78 -24.74
N LEU A 303 -15.56 -3.30 -25.67
CA LEU A 303 -15.81 -4.58 -26.35
C LEU A 303 -15.87 -5.76 -25.36
N LEU A 304 -15.00 -5.76 -24.39
CA LEU A 304 -14.99 -6.81 -23.37
C LEU A 304 -16.22 -6.71 -22.47
N ARG A 305 -16.62 -5.49 -22.09
CA ARG A 305 -17.86 -5.25 -21.36
C ARG A 305 -19.09 -5.80 -22.10
N GLU A 306 -19.27 -5.44 -23.36
CA GLU A 306 -20.36 -5.93 -24.21
C GLU A 306 -20.37 -7.45 -24.26
N LYS A 307 -19.19 -8.07 -24.46
CA LYS A 307 -19.06 -9.54 -24.50
C LYS A 307 -19.46 -10.20 -23.16
N PHE A 308 -19.01 -9.63 -22.03
CA PHE A 308 -19.32 -10.20 -20.71
C PHE A 308 -20.81 -10.09 -20.37
N LEU A 309 -21.42 -8.95 -20.67
CA LEU A 309 -22.85 -8.73 -20.47
C LEU A 309 -23.69 -9.60 -21.42
N GLY A 310 -23.38 -9.63 -22.71
CA GLY A 310 -24.10 -10.41 -23.71
C GLY A 310 -24.05 -11.92 -23.49
N ARG A 311 -23.00 -12.41 -22.83
CA ARG A 311 -22.88 -13.83 -22.45
C ARG A 311 -23.38 -14.17 -21.03
N GLY A 312 -23.90 -13.17 -20.31
CA GLY A 312 -24.33 -13.36 -18.93
C GLY A 312 -23.20 -13.69 -17.94
N TRP A 313 -21.96 -13.42 -18.32
CA TRP A 313 -20.81 -13.68 -17.46
C TRP A 313 -20.67 -12.65 -16.32
N ALA A 314 -21.26 -11.48 -16.48
CA ALA A 314 -21.31 -10.45 -15.45
C ALA A 314 -22.61 -9.62 -15.57
N ALA A 315 -23.10 -9.14 -14.44
CA ALA A 315 -24.04 -8.03 -14.39
C ALA A 315 -23.33 -6.69 -14.64
N PRO A 316 -24.03 -5.64 -15.12
CA PRO A 316 -23.42 -4.32 -15.32
C PRO A 316 -22.67 -3.82 -14.09
N ALA A 317 -23.30 -3.89 -12.91
CA ALA A 317 -22.71 -3.43 -11.65
C ALA A 317 -21.47 -4.24 -11.20
N GLU A 318 -21.31 -5.47 -11.67
CA GLU A 318 -20.11 -6.28 -11.42
C GLU A 318 -18.96 -5.82 -12.33
N PHE A 319 -19.24 -5.60 -13.61
CA PHE A 319 -18.23 -5.16 -14.57
C PHE A 319 -17.77 -3.72 -14.30
N ASP A 320 -18.66 -2.85 -13.84
CA ASP A 320 -18.37 -1.45 -13.53
C ASP A 320 -17.37 -1.30 -12.36
N LYS A 321 -17.11 -2.35 -11.59
CA LYS A 321 -16.03 -2.42 -10.58
C LYS A 321 -14.64 -2.65 -11.18
N VAL A 322 -14.57 -3.04 -12.46
CA VAL A 322 -13.30 -3.30 -13.13
C VAL A 322 -12.64 -2.00 -13.55
N HIS A 323 -11.41 -1.83 -13.15
CA HIS A 323 -10.58 -0.70 -13.54
C HIS A 323 -9.94 -0.97 -14.90
N SER A 324 -10.60 -0.53 -15.99
CA SER A 324 -10.10 -0.67 -17.37
C SER A 324 -10.48 0.55 -18.22
N PRO A 325 -9.52 1.24 -18.80
CA PRO A 325 -8.05 1.08 -18.65
C PRO A 325 -7.59 1.17 -17.21
N ILE A 326 -6.62 0.33 -16.83
CA ILE A 326 -5.99 0.36 -15.51
C ILE A 326 -5.12 1.60 -15.34
N GLY A 327 -5.07 2.13 -14.12
CA GLY A 327 -4.23 3.27 -13.75
C GLY A 327 -4.92 4.62 -13.84
N ILE A 328 -4.30 5.63 -13.23
CA ILE A 328 -4.71 7.03 -13.27
C ILE A 328 -4.20 7.65 -14.57
N SER A 329 -5.00 8.47 -15.24
CA SER A 329 -4.57 9.14 -16.49
C SER A 329 -3.52 10.21 -16.20
N ILE A 330 -2.26 9.89 -16.48
CA ILE A 330 -1.09 10.79 -16.34
C ILE A 330 -0.35 10.96 -17.67
N ASN A 331 -0.99 10.61 -18.79
CA ASN A 331 -0.39 10.63 -20.14
C ASN A 331 0.87 9.75 -20.28
N SER A 332 0.88 8.58 -19.63
CA SER A 332 1.99 7.63 -19.62
C SER A 332 2.40 7.21 -21.02
N GLN A 333 3.71 7.20 -21.31
CA GLN A 333 4.32 6.82 -22.59
C GLN A 333 5.19 5.56 -22.45
N THR A 334 5.89 5.42 -21.34
CA THR A 334 6.82 4.32 -21.07
C THR A 334 6.21 3.25 -20.18
N VAL A 335 6.84 2.06 -20.15
CA VAL A 335 6.46 0.96 -19.24
C VAL A 335 6.50 1.41 -17.78
N GLN A 336 7.53 2.17 -17.40
CA GLN A 336 7.71 2.67 -16.04
C GLN A 336 6.63 3.68 -15.67
N GLU A 337 6.28 4.60 -16.55
CA GLU A 337 5.19 5.55 -16.33
C GLU A 337 3.82 4.86 -16.22
N ILE A 338 3.58 3.82 -17.03
CA ILE A 338 2.38 2.98 -16.92
C ILE A 338 2.34 2.32 -15.54
N ALA A 339 3.45 1.78 -15.08
CA ALA A 339 3.54 1.16 -13.75
C ALA A 339 3.31 2.17 -12.61
N VAL A 340 3.84 3.41 -12.73
CA VAL A 340 3.56 4.51 -11.79
C VAL A 340 2.07 4.87 -11.78
N SER A 341 1.45 4.97 -12.95
CA SER A 341 0.00 5.22 -13.09
C SER A 341 -0.83 4.14 -12.37
N ILE A 342 -0.49 2.86 -12.57
CA ILE A 342 -1.12 1.72 -11.90
C ILE A 342 -0.88 1.79 -10.38
N ALA A 343 0.34 2.00 -9.95
CA ALA A 343 0.71 2.09 -8.55
C ALA A 343 -0.03 3.22 -7.82
N ALA A 344 -0.17 4.38 -8.45
CA ALA A 344 -0.93 5.51 -7.92
C ALA A 344 -2.43 5.16 -7.74
N GLU A 345 -3.04 4.45 -8.70
CA GLU A 345 -4.42 3.97 -8.57
C GLU A 345 -4.56 2.94 -7.43
N LEU A 346 -3.62 1.99 -7.33
CA LEU A 346 -3.61 1.00 -6.24
C LEU A 346 -3.57 1.68 -4.86
N VAL A 347 -2.70 2.70 -4.69
CA VAL A 347 -2.62 3.50 -3.46
C VAL A 347 -3.93 4.23 -3.18
N SER A 348 -4.51 4.86 -4.19
CA SER A 348 -5.80 5.59 -4.08
C SER A 348 -6.91 4.66 -3.58
N VAL A 349 -7.06 3.50 -4.23
CA VAL A 349 -8.10 2.52 -3.87
C VAL A 349 -7.84 1.92 -2.48
N ARG A 350 -6.60 1.56 -2.17
CA ARG A 350 -6.23 1.02 -0.86
C ARG A 350 -6.59 1.98 0.27
N ASN A 351 -6.22 3.24 0.13
CA ASN A 351 -6.45 4.24 1.16
C ASN A 351 -7.96 4.52 1.31
N ARG A 352 -8.71 4.55 0.22
CA ARG A 352 -10.17 4.67 0.26
C ARG A 352 -10.83 3.49 0.98
N ASN A 353 -10.42 2.27 0.69
CA ASN A 353 -10.94 1.07 1.33
C ASN A 353 -10.60 1.00 2.83
N GLN A 354 -9.49 1.59 3.23
CA GLN A 354 -9.03 1.59 4.63
C GLN A 354 -9.61 2.74 5.46
N PHE A 355 -9.73 3.94 4.88
CA PHE A 355 -10.05 5.17 5.63
C PHE A 355 -11.40 5.80 5.27
N GLY A 356 -12.08 5.27 4.26
CA GLY A 356 -13.21 5.95 3.61
C GLY A 356 -12.71 7.16 2.81
N GLY A 357 -13.60 7.77 2.04
CA GLY A 357 -13.31 8.99 1.28
C GLY A 357 -13.87 8.92 -0.13
N LYS A 358 -13.99 10.12 -0.75
CA LYS A 358 -14.35 10.24 -2.16
C LYS A 358 -13.15 9.85 -3.03
N ASP A 359 -13.44 9.31 -4.21
CA ASP A 359 -12.41 9.05 -5.20
C ASP A 359 -11.84 10.40 -5.68
N PRO A 360 -10.54 10.68 -5.45
CA PRO A 360 -9.93 11.91 -5.93
C PRO A 360 -9.77 11.93 -7.46
N PHE A 361 -9.89 10.76 -8.10
CA PHE A 361 -9.79 10.59 -9.55
C PHE A 361 -11.04 9.85 -10.09
N PRO A 362 -12.24 10.47 -10.02
CA PRO A 362 -13.44 9.80 -10.49
C PRO A 362 -13.31 9.49 -11.98
N ARG A 363 -13.56 8.24 -12.34
CA ARG A 363 -13.59 7.84 -13.75
C ARG A 363 -14.78 8.54 -14.40
N ALA A 364 -14.53 9.16 -15.55
CA ALA A 364 -15.62 9.63 -16.40
C ALA A 364 -16.51 8.41 -16.72
N GLN A 365 -17.71 8.39 -16.15
CA GLN A 365 -18.71 7.40 -16.52
C GLN A 365 -18.93 7.60 -18.02
N GLY A 366 -18.57 6.58 -18.81
CA GLY A 366 -18.75 6.62 -20.27
C GLY A 366 -20.21 6.95 -20.54
N LYS A 367 -20.48 8.10 -21.15
CA LYS A 367 -21.79 8.33 -21.72
C LYS A 367 -22.08 7.14 -22.64
N PRO A 368 -23.25 6.52 -22.55
CA PRO A 368 -23.61 5.48 -23.49
C PRO A 368 -23.35 6.01 -24.90
N SER A 369 -22.60 5.25 -25.69
CA SER A 369 -22.38 5.56 -27.12
C SER A 369 -23.77 5.84 -27.72
N ARG A 370 -23.94 7.02 -28.29
CA ARG A 370 -25.15 7.30 -29.08
C ARG A 370 -25.35 6.14 -30.04
N PRO A 371 -26.56 5.58 -30.15
CA PRO A 371 -26.83 4.60 -31.16
C PRO A 371 -26.45 5.21 -32.52
N ALA A 372 -25.73 4.45 -33.33
CA ALA A 372 -25.39 4.86 -34.68
C ALA A 372 -26.65 5.29 -35.39
N SER A 373 -26.67 6.54 -35.87
CA SER A 373 -27.75 7.05 -36.72
C SER A 373 -27.92 6.08 -37.88
N PRO A 374 -29.16 5.68 -38.25
CA PRO A 374 -29.38 4.83 -39.40
C PRO A 374 -28.81 5.51 -40.65
N SER A 375 -28.01 4.79 -41.41
CA SER A 375 -27.50 5.19 -42.72
C SER A 375 -28.69 5.63 -43.57
N ARG A 376 -28.70 6.90 -43.97
CA ARG A 376 -29.63 7.39 -45.05
C ARG A 376 -29.35 6.58 -46.32
N ALA A 377 -30.28 5.70 -46.65
CA ALA A 377 -30.35 5.11 -47.96
C ALA A 377 -30.49 6.16 -49.01
N GLY A 378 -29.85 5.93 -50.14
CA GLY A 378 -29.57 6.82 -51.25
C GLY A 378 -30.78 7.65 -51.70
N ILE A 379 -30.46 8.89 -51.98
CA ILE A 379 -31.21 9.76 -52.90
C ILE A 379 -30.26 10.08 -54.05
N GLY A 380 -30.69 9.72 -55.23
CA GLY A 380 -29.92 9.76 -56.49
C GLY A 380 -29.40 11.14 -56.85
N SER A 381 -28.29 11.15 -57.52
CA SER A 381 -27.64 12.31 -58.11
C SER A 381 -28.48 12.84 -59.29
N PRO A 382 -28.66 14.15 -59.46
CA PRO A 382 -29.11 14.72 -60.71
C PRO A 382 -27.91 14.93 -61.67
N PRO A 383 -28.15 14.99 -62.98
CA PRO A 383 -27.14 14.96 -64.04
C PRO A 383 -26.34 16.28 -64.17
N CYS A 384 -25.09 16.15 -64.58
CA CYS A 384 -24.23 17.24 -64.95
C CYS A 384 -24.79 18.01 -66.14
N ASP A 385 -24.81 19.31 -66.04
CA ASP A 385 -24.93 20.20 -67.14
C ASP A 385 -23.58 20.90 -67.39
N GLN A 386 -23.21 21.01 -68.68
CA GLN A 386 -21.96 21.55 -69.20
C GLN A 386 -22.06 23.06 -69.32
N GLY A 387 -20.95 23.75 -69.09
CA GLY A 387 -20.75 25.07 -69.74
C GLY A 387 -19.98 26.08 -68.90
N GLY A 388 -18.80 26.52 -69.46
CA GLY A 388 -18.31 27.86 -69.18
C GLY A 388 -16.88 27.99 -68.65
N ASP A 389 -16.01 28.07 -69.58
CA ASP A 389 -14.69 28.65 -69.68
C ASP A 389 -14.48 29.94 -68.87
N ALA A 390 -13.34 30.03 -68.15
CA ALA A 390 -12.57 31.26 -67.97
C ALA A 390 -11.26 31.06 -67.23
N SER A 391 -10.19 31.12 -67.92
CA SER A 391 -8.82 31.47 -67.60
C SER A 391 -8.60 32.35 -66.32
N LEU A 392 -7.60 32.06 -65.53
CA LEU A 392 -6.67 33.03 -64.94
C LEU A 392 -5.42 32.32 -64.36
N GLU A 393 -4.29 32.95 -64.67
CA GLU A 393 -2.89 32.52 -64.58
C GLU A 393 -2.33 32.30 -63.14
N PRO A 394 -1.13 31.67 -63.07
CA PRO A 394 -0.47 31.42 -61.74
C PRO A 394 0.51 32.51 -61.36
N SER A 395 0.68 32.84 -60.11
CA SER A 395 1.71 33.73 -59.59
C SER A 395 2.60 33.05 -58.54
N PRO A 396 3.83 33.52 -58.28
CA PRO A 396 5.03 32.70 -58.34
C PRO A 396 5.57 32.28 -56.95
N ALA A 397 6.47 31.31 -57.01
CA ALA A 397 7.24 30.73 -55.92
C ALA A 397 8.28 31.72 -55.33
N VAL A 398 8.49 31.66 -53.99
CA VAL A 398 9.59 32.31 -53.28
C VAL A 398 10.56 31.26 -52.74
N PRO A 399 11.88 31.43 -52.86
CA PRO A 399 12.84 30.34 -52.74
C PRO A 399 13.40 30.14 -51.32
N CYS A 400 13.77 28.89 -51.10
CA CYS A 400 14.51 28.35 -49.98
C CYS A 400 15.91 28.99 -49.84
N GLY A 401 16.20 29.61 -48.71
CA GLY A 401 17.54 30.11 -48.33
C GLY A 401 18.31 29.10 -47.50
N LYS A 402 19.31 28.48 -48.09
CA LYS A 402 20.41 27.76 -47.42
C LYS A 402 21.28 28.74 -46.63
N ARG A 403 21.57 28.44 -45.36
CA ARG A 403 22.79 28.96 -44.73
C ARG A 403 23.62 27.83 -44.15
N ARG A 404 24.85 27.83 -44.63
CA ARG A 404 25.99 26.96 -44.31
C ARG A 404 26.55 27.30 -42.91
N GLY A 405 27.17 26.30 -42.37
CA GLY A 405 27.87 26.20 -41.13
C GLY A 405 29.07 27.10 -40.89
N THR A 406 29.56 27.04 -39.69
CA THR A 406 31.01 27.09 -39.37
C THR A 406 31.25 26.38 -38.03
N ALA A 407 32.19 25.48 -38.06
CA ALA A 407 32.86 24.87 -36.94
C ALA A 407 33.82 25.87 -36.30
N ARG A 408 33.98 25.81 -34.96
CA ARG A 408 35.29 26.11 -34.34
C ARG A 408 35.45 25.37 -33.00
N GLN A 409 36.57 24.69 -32.96
CA GLN A 409 37.22 24.01 -31.82
C GLN A 409 37.77 25.00 -30.76
N LYS A 410 38.15 24.39 -29.64
CA LYS A 410 39.09 24.80 -28.54
C LYS A 410 38.40 25.53 -27.38
N LYS A 411 38.53 25.06 -26.16
CA LYS A 411 39.60 24.40 -25.37
C LYS A 411 38.96 23.51 -24.33
#